data_709cbd86615720110df81a4c0e6e5958
#
_entry.id   709cbd86615720110df81a4c0e6e5958
#
_cell.length_a   1.000
_cell.length_b   1.000
_cell.length_c   1.000
_cell.angle_alpha   90.00
_cell.angle_beta   90.00
_cell.angle_gamma   90.00
#
_symmetry.space_group_name_H-M   'P 1'
#
loop_
_entity.id
_entity.type
_entity.pdbx_description
1 polymer ?
#
loop_
_entity_poly.entity_id
_entity_poly.type
_entity_poly.pdbx_seq_one_letter_code
_entity_poly.pdbx_strand_id
1 'polypeptide(L)'
;MNKLKTDVLVIGGGAAGMACALSAAREGVRVTLLEREARIGGVLNQCIHNGFGLQFYQQELTGPEFASRLMEEMQVENVTVISESYVRDINVRTKTASVLSPKGAYEIQAKALVVSTGARERPFGSLLIPGDRPSGIMPAGVAQRYVNLENYLPSKRAIVLGSGDIGLIMARRLTLEGVEVVAVLERMPFPGGLTRNIVQCLDDFDIPLYLSTTVTGVRGNGRLESVEISRVDENFVPIAGSQKTIAVDALILSAGLLPQVEEFDEDLEIDAVNRGFVVSNTCESSVEGVFAAGNNVAVFDLVDYVAAEGWIAGRHAALFSLGKNTSGDRVPVFRGQNVGVLVPGIVDMEEHLRLYIRLRKPMERGTVVLRELAMEKKFTFGVPSEMIQMVVNKEKLLPLMDSGRLTVEVL
;
A
#
# COMPACT_ATOMS: atom_id res chain seq x y z
N MET A 1 4.99 -23.87 24.47
CA MET A 1 5.24 -22.82 23.50
C MET A 1 6.73 -22.85 23.14
N ASN A 2 7.07 -23.02 21.86
CA ASN A 2 8.46 -23.06 21.40
C ASN A 2 9.07 -21.66 21.49
N LYS A 3 10.29 -21.53 22.01
CA LYS A 3 11.01 -20.25 22.09
C LYS A 3 12.02 -20.14 20.97
N LEU A 4 11.93 -19.07 20.18
CA LEU A 4 12.87 -18.74 19.11
C LEU A 4 13.56 -17.40 19.41
N LYS A 5 14.81 -17.27 18.94
CA LYS A 5 15.56 -16.02 19.00
C LYS A 5 16.09 -15.70 17.61
N THR A 6 15.88 -14.47 17.18
CA THR A 6 16.39 -13.96 15.91
C THR A 6 17.03 -12.58 16.11
N ASP A 7 17.83 -12.12 15.17
CA ASP A 7 18.36 -10.77 15.23
C ASP A 7 17.35 -9.76 14.70
N VAL A 8 16.70 -10.08 13.57
CA VAL A 8 15.62 -9.28 12.97
C VAL A 8 14.39 -10.15 12.80
N LEU A 9 13.23 -9.68 13.31
CA LEU A 9 11.92 -10.28 13.05
C LEU A 9 11.15 -9.41 12.07
N VAL A 10 10.74 -9.99 10.93
CA VAL A 10 9.94 -9.32 9.90
C VAL A 10 8.52 -9.90 9.93
N ILE A 11 7.51 -9.05 10.05
CA ILE A 11 6.09 -9.43 10.06
C ILE A 11 5.44 -9.03 8.74
N GLY A 12 5.06 -10.02 7.95
CA GLY A 12 4.46 -9.89 6.62
C GLY A 12 5.45 -10.20 5.50
N GLY A 13 5.14 -11.20 4.68
CA GLY A 13 5.97 -11.71 3.58
C GLY A 13 5.60 -11.15 2.21
N GLY A 14 5.05 -9.91 2.13
CA GLY A 14 4.83 -9.18 0.88
C GLY A 14 6.12 -8.58 0.32
N ALA A 15 6.00 -7.71 -0.70
CA ALA A 15 7.15 -7.08 -1.37
C ALA A 15 8.10 -6.38 -0.39
N ALA A 16 7.56 -5.55 0.53
CA ALA A 16 8.37 -4.86 1.53
C ALA A 16 9.08 -5.84 2.46
N GLY A 17 8.35 -6.84 2.99
CA GLY A 17 8.92 -7.79 3.94
C GLY A 17 9.97 -8.70 3.33
N MET A 18 9.78 -9.16 2.09
CA MET A 18 10.79 -9.94 1.39
C MET A 18 12.06 -9.13 1.10
N ALA A 19 11.90 -7.89 0.59
CA ALA A 19 13.03 -6.99 0.36
C ALA A 19 13.76 -6.64 1.66
N CYS A 20 13.00 -6.44 2.75
CA CYS A 20 13.54 -6.22 4.09
C CYS A 20 14.35 -7.43 4.59
N ALA A 21 13.77 -8.62 4.52
CA ALA A 21 14.44 -9.84 4.99
C ALA A 21 15.74 -10.10 4.22
N LEU A 22 15.70 -9.90 2.89
CA LEU A 22 16.87 -10.03 2.02
C LEU A 22 17.96 -9.02 2.38
N SER A 23 17.59 -7.74 2.50
CA SER A 23 18.54 -6.67 2.83
C SER A 23 19.17 -6.88 4.21
N ALA A 24 18.37 -7.25 5.20
CA ALA A 24 18.87 -7.53 6.55
C ALA A 24 19.82 -8.74 6.57
N ALA A 25 19.47 -9.81 5.88
CA ALA A 25 20.31 -11.02 5.82
C ALA A 25 21.67 -10.77 5.15
N ARG A 26 21.72 -9.88 4.15
CA ARG A 26 22.98 -9.44 3.51
C ARG A 26 23.92 -8.67 4.43
N GLU A 27 23.42 -8.09 5.52
CA GLU A 27 24.25 -7.51 6.59
C GLU A 27 24.80 -8.59 7.56
N GLY A 28 24.55 -9.88 7.30
CA GLY A 28 25.09 -11.01 8.04
C GLY A 28 24.32 -11.38 9.30
N VAL A 29 23.10 -10.87 9.51
CA VAL A 29 22.27 -11.18 10.68
C VAL A 29 21.26 -12.30 10.38
N ARG A 30 20.77 -12.97 11.44
CA ARG A 30 19.70 -13.96 11.33
C ARG A 30 18.36 -13.26 11.22
N VAL A 31 17.59 -13.60 10.19
CA VAL A 31 16.27 -13.04 9.94
C VAL A 31 15.19 -14.11 10.05
N THR A 32 14.12 -13.80 10.77
CA THR A 32 12.89 -14.60 10.75
C THR A 32 11.80 -13.79 10.09
N LEU A 33 11.22 -14.31 9.00
CA LEU A 33 10.10 -13.73 8.27
C LEU A 33 8.83 -14.52 8.56
N LEU A 34 7.80 -13.85 9.09
CA LEU A 34 6.48 -14.42 9.34
C LEU A 34 5.51 -14.05 8.24
N GLU A 35 4.77 -15.03 7.73
CA GLU A 35 3.69 -14.82 6.76
C GLU A 35 2.44 -15.60 7.19
N ARG A 36 1.28 -14.96 7.14
CA ARG A 36 0.00 -15.59 7.51
C ARG A 36 -0.53 -16.53 6.43
N GLU A 37 -0.26 -16.26 5.16
CA GLU A 37 -0.64 -17.13 4.05
C GLU A 37 0.32 -18.33 3.93
N ALA A 38 -0.08 -19.34 3.16
CA ALA A 38 0.75 -20.52 2.90
C ALA A 38 2.01 -20.20 2.08
N ARG A 39 2.00 -19.10 1.32
CA ARG A 39 3.09 -18.65 0.46
C ARG A 39 3.41 -17.19 0.71
N ILE A 40 4.71 -16.87 0.76
CA ILE A 40 5.16 -15.47 0.72
C ILE A 40 4.91 -14.87 -0.66
N GLY A 41 4.99 -13.53 -0.76
CA GLY A 41 4.71 -12.76 -1.98
C GLY A 41 3.53 -11.81 -1.82
N GLY A 42 2.64 -12.09 -0.85
CA GLY A 42 1.48 -11.23 -0.57
C GLY A 42 0.62 -11.01 -1.82
N VAL A 43 0.17 -9.78 -2.01
CA VAL A 43 -0.69 -9.39 -3.15
C VAL A 43 -0.01 -9.54 -4.52
N LEU A 44 1.32 -9.57 -4.60
CA LEU A 44 2.04 -9.82 -5.85
C LEU A 44 1.63 -11.12 -6.51
N ASN A 45 1.37 -12.18 -5.73
CA ASN A 45 0.99 -13.49 -6.26
C ASN A 45 -0.27 -13.46 -7.12
N GLN A 46 -1.17 -12.50 -6.91
CA GLN A 46 -2.41 -12.36 -7.70
C GLN A 46 -2.34 -11.28 -8.78
N CYS A 47 -1.28 -10.46 -8.82
CA CYS A 47 -1.10 -9.38 -9.79
C CYS A 47 -0.42 -9.88 -11.06
N ILE A 48 -1.14 -10.63 -11.91
CA ILE A 48 -0.58 -11.29 -13.11
C ILE A 48 -0.37 -10.35 -14.32
N HIS A 49 -0.60 -9.04 -14.15
CA HIS A 49 -0.32 -8.02 -15.17
C HIS A 49 1.11 -7.47 -15.06
N ASN A 50 1.60 -6.87 -16.12
CA ASN A 50 2.90 -6.20 -16.20
C ASN A 50 2.92 -4.86 -15.46
N GLY A 51 4.12 -4.27 -15.34
CA GLY A 51 4.34 -2.93 -14.79
C GLY A 51 5.04 -2.91 -13.44
N PHE A 52 5.60 -4.03 -12.99
CA PHE A 52 6.41 -4.16 -11.78
C PHE A 52 7.90 -4.24 -12.11
N GLY A 53 8.76 -3.80 -11.22
CA GLY A 53 10.21 -4.00 -11.29
C GLY A 53 10.97 -2.99 -12.16
N LEU A 54 10.30 -2.05 -12.81
CA LEU A 54 10.93 -1.09 -13.71
C LEU A 54 11.99 -0.22 -13.02
N GLN A 55 11.78 0.14 -11.75
CA GLN A 55 12.74 0.95 -11.00
C GLN A 55 13.64 0.11 -10.09
N PHE A 56 13.09 -0.91 -9.45
CA PHE A 56 13.83 -1.75 -8.50
C PHE A 56 14.76 -2.73 -9.20
N TYR A 57 14.30 -3.38 -10.27
CA TYR A 57 15.05 -4.37 -11.04
C TYR A 57 15.50 -3.88 -12.43
N GLN A 58 15.06 -2.68 -12.85
CA GLN A 58 15.28 -2.15 -14.21
C GLN A 58 14.78 -3.12 -15.30
N GLN A 59 13.75 -3.87 -15.00
CA GLN A 59 13.12 -4.86 -15.86
C GLN A 59 11.62 -4.85 -15.63
N GLU A 60 10.82 -4.94 -16.70
CA GLU A 60 9.38 -5.09 -16.60
C GLU A 60 9.03 -6.53 -16.25
N LEU A 61 8.29 -6.70 -15.16
CA LEU A 61 7.88 -7.99 -14.60
C LEU A 61 6.37 -7.99 -14.33
N THR A 62 5.81 -9.17 -14.19
CA THR A 62 4.51 -9.38 -13.52
C THR A 62 4.71 -9.45 -12.00
N GLY A 63 3.61 -9.36 -11.24
CA GLY A 63 3.69 -9.51 -9.77
C GLY A 63 4.31 -10.82 -9.31
N PRO A 64 3.87 -12.00 -9.83
CA PRO A 64 4.49 -13.28 -9.50
C PRO A 64 5.97 -13.38 -9.86
N GLU A 65 6.40 -12.84 -11.01
CA GLU A 65 7.82 -12.81 -11.40
C GLU A 65 8.64 -11.95 -10.44
N PHE A 66 8.12 -10.78 -10.03
CA PHE A 66 8.77 -9.93 -9.04
C PHE A 66 8.92 -10.65 -7.69
N ALA A 67 7.87 -11.33 -7.23
CA ALA A 67 7.89 -12.12 -6.00
C ALA A 67 8.87 -13.30 -6.09
N SER A 68 8.85 -14.06 -7.19
CA SER A 68 9.78 -15.19 -7.42
C SER A 68 11.23 -14.73 -7.36
N ARG A 69 11.55 -13.61 -7.98
CA ARG A 69 12.92 -13.09 -7.99
C ARG A 69 13.42 -12.74 -6.59
N LEU A 70 12.60 -12.07 -5.77
CA LEU A 70 12.94 -11.82 -4.36
C LEU A 70 13.09 -13.13 -3.57
N MET A 71 12.23 -14.12 -3.80
CA MET A 71 12.30 -15.43 -3.14
C MET A 71 13.58 -16.18 -3.50
N GLU A 72 13.96 -16.18 -4.79
CA GLU A 72 15.20 -16.82 -5.26
C GLU A 72 16.43 -16.19 -4.62
N GLU A 73 16.50 -14.87 -4.55
CA GLU A 73 17.58 -14.15 -3.87
C GLU A 73 17.64 -14.45 -2.36
N MET A 74 16.48 -14.62 -1.71
CA MET A 74 16.42 -14.97 -0.28
C MET A 74 16.86 -16.40 0.02
N GLN A 75 16.77 -17.36 -0.92
CA GLN A 75 17.15 -18.77 -0.70
C GLN A 75 18.64 -18.96 -0.38
N VAL A 76 19.49 -18.07 -0.86
CA VAL A 76 20.94 -18.13 -0.63
C VAL A 76 21.39 -17.36 0.61
N GLU A 77 20.44 -16.76 1.32
CA GLU A 77 20.69 -15.92 2.48
C GLU A 77 20.20 -16.57 3.78
N ASN A 78 20.63 -16.05 4.93
CA ASN A 78 20.27 -16.56 6.25
C ASN A 78 18.87 -16.10 6.70
N VAL A 79 17.84 -16.44 5.93
CA VAL A 79 16.42 -16.09 6.20
C VAL A 79 15.63 -17.35 6.55
N THR A 80 15.01 -17.36 7.72
CA THR A 80 14.03 -18.39 8.11
C THR A 80 12.62 -17.88 7.84
N VAL A 81 11.92 -18.51 6.90
CA VAL A 81 10.51 -18.20 6.58
C VAL A 81 9.59 -19.14 7.37
N ILE A 82 8.61 -18.57 8.09
CA ILE A 82 7.56 -19.32 8.76
C ILE A 82 6.22 -18.87 8.18
N SER A 83 5.73 -19.62 7.21
CA SER A 83 4.39 -19.42 6.59
C SER A 83 3.27 -19.94 7.47
N GLU A 84 2.02 -19.63 7.10
CA GLU A 84 0.81 -19.98 7.87
C GLU A 84 0.91 -19.57 9.35
N SER A 85 1.55 -18.42 9.58
CA SER A 85 1.90 -17.91 10.91
C SER A 85 1.11 -16.65 11.23
N TYR A 86 0.20 -16.75 12.18
CA TYR A 86 -0.59 -15.63 12.67
C TYR A 86 0.07 -15.04 13.93
N VAL A 87 0.44 -13.77 13.87
CA VAL A 87 0.93 -13.02 15.03
C VAL A 87 -0.29 -12.66 15.88
N ARG A 88 -0.41 -13.29 17.05
CA ARG A 88 -1.55 -13.11 17.96
C ARG A 88 -1.37 -11.88 18.85
N ASP A 89 -0.14 -11.64 19.26
CA ASP A 89 0.22 -10.59 20.21
C ASP A 89 1.67 -10.17 19.99
N ILE A 90 1.94 -8.90 20.16
CA ILE A 90 3.27 -8.34 19.99
C ILE A 90 3.55 -7.28 21.04
N ASN A 91 4.73 -7.37 21.65
CA ASN A 91 5.24 -6.31 22.50
C ASN A 91 6.38 -5.61 21.73
N VAL A 92 6.11 -4.43 21.19
CA VAL A 92 7.08 -3.67 20.38
C VAL A 92 8.27 -3.18 21.22
N ARG A 93 8.09 -2.90 22.53
CA ARG A 93 9.15 -2.42 23.42
C ARG A 93 10.16 -3.52 23.73
N THR A 94 9.68 -4.74 24.03
CA THR A 94 10.53 -5.90 24.25
C THR A 94 10.88 -6.63 22.96
N LYS A 95 10.26 -6.27 21.84
CA LYS A 95 10.41 -6.92 20.53
C LYS A 95 10.13 -8.42 20.59
N THR A 96 9.07 -8.79 21.30
CA THR A 96 8.63 -10.17 21.49
C THR A 96 7.28 -10.40 20.81
N ALA A 97 7.16 -11.43 19.98
CA ALA A 97 5.92 -11.80 19.32
C ALA A 97 5.43 -13.18 19.75
N SER A 98 4.12 -13.29 20.01
CA SER A 98 3.41 -14.56 20.18
C SER A 98 2.77 -14.97 18.87
N VAL A 99 3.14 -16.13 18.34
CA VAL A 99 2.80 -16.57 17.00
C VAL A 99 2.10 -17.93 17.05
N LEU A 100 1.03 -18.07 16.30
CA LEU A 100 0.29 -19.33 16.10
C LEU A 100 0.52 -19.83 14.68
N SER A 101 0.84 -21.10 14.52
CA SER A 101 0.95 -21.76 13.22
C SER A 101 0.43 -23.20 13.31
N PRO A 102 0.19 -23.91 12.19
CA PRO A 102 -0.15 -25.34 12.19
C PRO A 102 0.91 -26.21 12.89
N LYS A 103 2.17 -25.73 12.95
CA LYS A 103 3.28 -26.43 13.62
C LYS A 103 3.34 -26.17 15.12
N GLY A 104 2.44 -25.35 15.65
CA GLY A 104 2.35 -25.02 17.08
C GLY A 104 2.47 -23.53 17.39
N ALA A 105 2.53 -23.22 18.69
CA ALA A 105 2.70 -21.86 19.18
C ALA A 105 4.17 -21.54 19.45
N TYR A 106 4.58 -20.34 19.06
CA TYR A 106 5.94 -19.80 19.25
C TYR A 106 5.92 -18.50 20.05
N GLU A 107 6.95 -18.31 20.85
CA GLU A 107 7.34 -17.01 21.38
C GLU A 107 8.67 -16.62 20.72
N ILE A 108 8.68 -15.55 19.95
CA ILE A 108 9.85 -15.11 19.20
C ILE A 108 10.38 -13.82 19.79
N GLN A 109 11.62 -13.87 20.26
CA GLN A 109 12.36 -12.72 20.77
C GLN A 109 13.32 -12.23 19.70
N ALA A 110 13.23 -10.95 19.33
CA ALA A 110 14.11 -10.30 18.37
C ALA A 110 14.91 -9.16 19.01
N LYS A 111 16.00 -8.73 18.36
CA LYS A 111 16.72 -7.50 18.68
C LYS A 111 16.13 -6.30 17.97
N ALA A 112 15.67 -6.49 16.71
CA ALA A 112 14.95 -5.49 15.93
C ALA A 112 13.67 -6.10 15.34
N LEU A 113 12.64 -5.28 15.18
CA LEU A 113 11.34 -5.64 14.64
C LEU A 113 11.05 -4.83 13.38
N VAL A 114 10.54 -5.48 12.33
CA VAL A 114 10.05 -4.79 11.14
C VAL A 114 8.60 -5.19 10.88
N VAL A 115 7.72 -4.19 10.79
CA VAL A 115 6.31 -4.36 10.46
C VAL A 115 6.11 -4.05 8.98
N SER A 116 5.67 -5.04 8.21
CA SER A 116 5.39 -4.95 6.76
C SER A 116 4.06 -5.60 6.39
N THR A 117 3.05 -5.34 7.20
CA THR A 117 1.70 -5.92 7.14
C THR A 117 0.86 -5.42 5.96
N GLY A 118 1.36 -4.38 5.24
CA GLY A 118 0.74 -3.87 4.04
C GLY A 118 -0.54 -3.06 4.31
N ALA A 119 -1.53 -3.22 3.44
CA ALA A 119 -2.82 -2.54 3.53
C ALA A 119 -3.96 -3.50 3.22
N ARG A 120 -5.15 -3.16 3.68
CA ARG A 120 -6.41 -3.87 3.38
C ARG A 120 -7.37 -3.00 2.59
N GLU A 121 -8.23 -3.62 1.82
CA GLU A 121 -9.30 -2.93 1.11
C GLU A 121 -10.43 -2.53 2.08
N ARG A 122 -11.13 -1.45 1.75
CA ARG A 122 -12.33 -1.04 2.47
C ARG A 122 -13.44 -2.06 2.27
N PRO A 123 -14.00 -2.65 3.34
CA PRO A 123 -15.14 -3.56 3.23
C PRO A 123 -16.42 -2.81 2.90
N PHE A 124 -17.39 -3.49 2.30
CA PHE A 124 -18.71 -2.93 1.94
C PHE A 124 -19.39 -2.18 3.10
N GLY A 125 -19.35 -2.76 4.31
CA GLY A 125 -19.95 -2.16 5.49
C GLY A 125 -19.44 -0.77 5.85
N SER A 126 -18.18 -0.43 5.50
CA SER A 126 -17.59 0.89 5.75
C SER A 126 -18.03 1.97 4.77
N LEU A 127 -18.65 1.59 3.64
CA LEU A 127 -19.13 2.53 2.63
C LEU A 127 -20.52 3.07 2.93
N LEU A 128 -21.24 2.48 3.90
CA LEU A 128 -22.56 2.89 4.35
C LEU A 128 -23.61 2.98 3.21
N ILE A 129 -23.46 2.17 2.16
CA ILE A 129 -24.41 2.10 1.05
C ILE A 129 -25.70 1.42 1.55
N PRO A 130 -26.87 2.08 1.39
CA PRO A 130 -28.16 1.53 1.81
C PRO A 130 -28.58 0.29 1.01
N GLY A 131 -29.50 -0.48 1.56
CA GLY A 131 -30.16 -1.61 0.89
C GLY A 131 -29.82 -2.96 1.52
N ASP A 132 -29.95 -4.01 0.72
CA ASP A 132 -29.79 -5.40 1.14
C ASP A 132 -28.28 -5.76 1.38
N ARG A 133 -28.05 -6.96 1.92
CA ARG A 133 -26.69 -7.51 2.14
C ARG A 133 -26.54 -8.85 1.39
N PRO A 134 -26.73 -8.87 0.06
CA PRO A 134 -26.61 -10.09 -0.72
C PRO A 134 -25.13 -10.48 -0.93
N SER A 135 -24.91 -11.73 -1.36
CA SER A 135 -23.62 -12.13 -1.95
C SER A 135 -23.41 -11.41 -3.30
N GLY A 136 -22.17 -11.42 -3.84
CA GLY A 136 -21.82 -10.73 -5.09
C GLY A 136 -21.28 -9.31 -4.88
N ILE A 137 -21.20 -8.81 -3.65
CA ILE A 137 -20.52 -7.55 -3.32
C ILE A 137 -19.18 -7.89 -2.67
N MET A 138 -18.09 -7.48 -3.31
CA MET A 138 -16.74 -7.84 -2.84
C MET A 138 -15.69 -6.79 -3.22
N PRO A 139 -14.61 -6.67 -2.43
CA PRO A 139 -13.43 -5.88 -2.80
C PRO A 139 -12.79 -6.37 -4.11
N ALA A 140 -12.14 -5.46 -4.82
CA ALA A 140 -11.49 -5.75 -6.09
C ALA A 140 -10.36 -6.79 -5.96
N GLY A 141 -9.57 -6.73 -4.88
CA GLY A 141 -8.52 -7.72 -4.61
C GLY A 141 -9.07 -9.11 -4.28
N VAL A 142 -10.26 -9.22 -3.68
CA VAL A 142 -10.95 -10.50 -3.49
C VAL A 142 -11.39 -11.08 -4.84
N ALA A 143 -11.98 -10.25 -5.72
CA ALA A 143 -12.33 -10.66 -7.07
C ALA A 143 -11.08 -11.08 -7.87
N GLN A 144 -9.97 -10.35 -7.71
CA GLN A 144 -8.68 -10.67 -8.33
C GLN A 144 -8.15 -12.03 -7.87
N ARG A 145 -8.21 -12.31 -6.56
CA ARG A 145 -7.84 -13.61 -6.00
C ARG A 145 -8.68 -14.74 -6.60
N TYR A 146 -10.00 -14.59 -6.64
CA TYR A 146 -10.89 -15.60 -7.22
C TYR A 146 -10.52 -15.92 -8.66
N VAL A 147 -10.33 -14.91 -9.49
CA VAL A 147 -10.03 -15.11 -10.92
C VAL A 147 -8.61 -15.65 -11.12
N ASN A 148 -7.61 -15.03 -10.47
CA ASN A 148 -6.20 -15.26 -10.80
C ASN A 148 -5.54 -16.41 -10.03
N LEU A 149 -6.05 -16.75 -8.83
CA LEU A 149 -5.46 -17.81 -8.00
C LEU A 149 -6.38 -19.03 -7.86
N GLU A 150 -7.71 -18.79 -7.77
CA GLU A 150 -8.67 -19.86 -7.49
C GLU A 150 -9.35 -20.38 -8.78
N ASN A 151 -9.10 -19.75 -9.95
CA ASN A 151 -9.77 -20.05 -11.22
C ASN A 151 -11.30 -20.02 -11.13
N TYR A 152 -11.82 -19.08 -10.33
CA TYR A 152 -13.25 -18.94 -10.07
C TYR A 152 -13.78 -17.62 -10.61
N LEU A 153 -14.80 -17.67 -11.47
CA LEU A 153 -15.45 -16.49 -12.03
C LEU A 153 -16.56 -16.00 -11.09
N PRO A 154 -16.43 -14.82 -10.45
CA PRO A 154 -17.36 -14.41 -9.39
C PRO A 154 -18.70 -13.90 -9.91
N SER A 155 -18.84 -13.58 -11.20
CA SER A 155 -20.03 -12.94 -11.76
C SER A 155 -20.15 -13.17 -13.26
N LYS A 156 -21.36 -12.85 -13.79
CA LYS A 156 -21.61 -12.75 -15.25
C LYS A 156 -21.70 -11.30 -15.69
N ARG A 157 -22.20 -10.40 -14.81
CA ARG A 157 -22.44 -9.00 -15.11
C ARG A 157 -22.07 -8.13 -13.91
N ALA A 158 -21.04 -7.34 -14.04
CA ALA A 158 -20.45 -6.57 -12.92
C ALA A 158 -20.47 -5.07 -13.16
N ILE A 159 -20.46 -4.32 -12.07
CA ILE A 159 -20.15 -2.90 -12.02
C ILE A 159 -19.02 -2.68 -11.02
N VAL A 160 -18.09 -1.76 -11.32
CA VAL A 160 -16.95 -1.47 -10.46
C VAL A 160 -17.16 -0.10 -9.81
N LEU A 161 -17.01 -0.02 -8.49
CA LEU A 161 -17.08 1.22 -7.72
C LEU A 161 -15.68 1.66 -7.30
N GLY A 162 -15.21 2.74 -7.91
CA GLY A 162 -13.89 3.33 -7.76
C GLY A 162 -12.98 3.06 -8.96
N SER A 163 -12.36 4.12 -9.47
CA SER A 163 -11.45 4.10 -10.61
C SER A 163 -9.97 4.07 -10.22
N GLY A 164 -9.64 3.61 -9.01
CA GLY A 164 -8.26 3.33 -8.63
C GLY A 164 -7.69 2.17 -9.44
N ASP A 165 -6.36 2.03 -9.51
CA ASP A 165 -5.68 1.07 -10.38
C ASP A 165 -6.21 -0.37 -10.27
N ILE A 166 -6.45 -0.87 -9.05
CA ILE A 166 -6.98 -2.22 -8.88
C ILE A 166 -8.39 -2.36 -9.50
N GLY A 167 -9.22 -1.31 -9.41
CA GLY A 167 -10.56 -1.29 -10.05
C GLY A 167 -10.48 -1.33 -11.57
N LEU A 168 -9.58 -0.52 -12.15
CA LEU A 168 -9.34 -0.49 -13.60
C LEU A 168 -8.81 -1.83 -14.12
N ILE A 169 -7.80 -2.36 -13.46
CA ILE A 169 -7.19 -3.66 -13.79
C ILE A 169 -8.23 -4.78 -13.68
N MET A 170 -9.09 -4.76 -12.66
CA MET A 170 -10.14 -5.76 -12.50
C MET A 170 -11.27 -5.61 -13.52
N ALA A 171 -11.63 -4.38 -13.93
CA ALA A 171 -12.59 -4.17 -15.02
C ALA A 171 -12.10 -4.85 -16.29
N ARG A 172 -10.84 -4.59 -16.70
CA ARG A 172 -10.21 -5.28 -17.85
C ARG A 172 -10.14 -6.79 -17.64
N ARG A 173 -9.69 -7.24 -16.46
CA ARG A 173 -9.47 -8.68 -16.19
C ARG A 173 -10.79 -9.46 -16.28
N LEU A 174 -11.86 -8.95 -15.68
CA LEU A 174 -13.17 -9.56 -15.72
C LEU A 174 -13.72 -9.63 -17.15
N THR A 175 -13.53 -8.57 -17.93
CA THR A 175 -13.93 -8.53 -19.35
C THR A 175 -13.19 -9.58 -20.18
N LEU A 176 -11.89 -9.77 -19.98
CA LEU A 176 -11.10 -10.81 -20.63
C LEU A 176 -11.57 -12.23 -20.29
N GLU A 177 -12.16 -12.43 -19.12
CA GLU A 177 -12.74 -13.71 -18.69
C GLU A 177 -14.22 -13.86 -19.09
N GLY A 178 -14.77 -12.93 -19.86
CA GLY A 178 -16.13 -12.99 -20.41
C GLY A 178 -17.21 -12.43 -19.50
N VAL A 179 -16.87 -11.70 -18.43
CA VAL A 179 -17.84 -10.94 -17.64
C VAL A 179 -18.21 -9.65 -18.37
N GLU A 180 -19.48 -9.34 -18.47
CA GLU A 180 -19.94 -8.01 -18.92
C GLU A 180 -19.67 -6.98 -17.82
N VAL A 181 -18.64 -6.14 -17.97
CA VAL A 181 -18.41 -5.00 -17.10
C VAL A 181 -19.20 -3.80 -17.62
N VAL A 182 -20.30 -3.46 -16.94
CA VAL A 182 -21.26 -2.44 -17.39
C VAL A 182 -20.67 -1.03 -17.33
N ALA A 183 -19.92 -0.72 -16.29
CA ALA A 183 -19.25 0.55 -16.10
C ALA A 183 -18.30 0.51 -14.91
N VAL A 184 -17.37 1.47 -14.90
CA VAL A 184 -16.63 1.89 -13.70
C VAL A 184 -17.21 3.22 -13.22
N LEU A 185 -17.47 3.33 -11.92
CA LEU A 185 -18.02 4.52 -11.28
C LEU A 185 -16.93 5.20 -10.45
N GLU A 186 -16.82 6.51 -10.59
CA GLU A 186 -15.90 7.33 -9.79
C GLU A 186 -16.65 8.54 -9.21
N ARG A 187 -16.60 8.69 -7.89
CA ARG A 187 -17.27 9.83 -7.22
C ARG A 187 -16.56 11.16 -7.42
N MET A 188 -15.24 11.13 -7.71
CA MET A 188 -14.46 12.33 -8.03
C MET A 188 -14.77 12.82 -9.46
N PRO A 189 -14.55 14.11 -9.77
CA PRO A 189 -14.67 14.63 -11.13
C PRO A 189 -13.47 14.26 -12.03
N PHE A 190 -12.56 13.42 -11.55
CA PHE A 190 -11.38 12.91 -12.27
C PHE A 190 -11.10 11.47 -11.84
N PRO A 191 -10.46 10.65 -12.70
CA PRO A 191 -10.14 9.27 -12.40
C PRO A 191 -9.07 9.15 -11.32
N GLY A 192 -9.12 8.07 -10.54
CA GLY A 192 -8.23 7.82 -9.40
C GLY A 192 -7.02 6.95 -9.71
N GLY A 193 -6.95 6.30 -10.87
CA GLY A 193 -5.84 5.44 -11.28
C GLY A 193 -4.87 6.11 -12.24
N LEU A 194 -3.78 5.41 -12.56
CA LEU A 194 -2.76 5.84 -13.50
C LEU A 194 -3.35 6.03 -14.90
N THR A 195 -2.94 7.08 -15.62
CA THR A 195 -3.45 7.40 -16.96
C THR A 195 -3.29 6.21 -17.92
N ARG A 196 -2.16 5.50 -17.87
CA ARG A 196 -1.94 4.30 -18.69
C ARG A 196 -2.99 3.20 -18.42
N ASN A 197 -3.42 3.04 -17.18
CA ASN A 197 -4.41 2.04 -16.80
C ASN A 197 -5.82 2.44 -17.26
N ILE A 198 -6.13 3.74 -17.36
CA ILE A 198 -7.40 4.20 -17.94
C ILE A 198 -7.46 3.75 -19.40
N VAL A 199 -6.45 4.07 -20.20
CA VAL A 199 -6.39 3.69 -21.61
C VAL A 199 -6.43 2.17 -21.77
N GLN A 200 -5.49 1.44 -21.14
CA GLN A 200 -5.34 0.00 -21.34
C GLN A 200 -6.44 -0.86 -20.72
N CYS A 201 -7.17 -0.34 -19.73
CA CYS A 201 -8.17 -1.13 -19.03
C CYS A 201 -9.60 -0.72 -19.34
N LEU A 202 -9.84 0.51 -19.77
CA LEU A 202 -11.19 0.98 -20.10
C LEU A 202 -11.34 1.31 -21.57
N ASP A 203 -10.51 2.22 -22.12
CA ASP A 203 -10.68 2.70 -23.51
C ASP A 203 -10.48 1.56 -24.51
N ASP A 204 -9.45 0.71 -24.36
CA ASP A 204 -9.17 -0.44 -25.21
C ASP A 204 -10.27 -1.54 -25.15
N PHE A 205 -11.16 -1.48 -24.17
CA PHE A 205 -12.24 -2.46 -23.95
C PHE A 205 -13.64 -1.84 -24.03
N ASP A 206 -13.76 -0.57 -24.42
CA ASP A 206 -15.03 0.16 -24.50
C ASP A 206 -15.82 0.14 -23.17
N ILE A 207 -15.14 0.10 -22.00
CA ILE A 207 -15.77 0.11 -20.69
C ILE A 207 -16.06 1.54 -20.26
N PRO A 208 -17.33 1.94 -20.06
CA PRO A 208 -17.68 3.30 -19.67
C PRO A 208 -17.13 3.68 -18.28
N LEU A 209 -16.54 4.89 -18.17
CA LEU A 209 -16.19 5.53 -16.90
C LEU A 209 -17.17 6.67 -16.59
N TYR A 210 -17.93 6.54 -15.51
CA TYR A 210 -18.84 7.59 -15.03
C TYR A 210 -18.21 8.34 -13.85
N LEU A 211 -17.71 9.54 -14.12
CA LEU A 211 -17.18 10.46 -13.12
C LEU A 211 -18.34 11.14 -12.35
N SER A 212 -18.03 11.70 -11.18
CA SER A 212 -19.00 12.30 -10.26
C SER A 212 -20.23 11.41 -10.06
N THR A 213 -20.01 10.10 -9.93
CA THR A 213 -21.08 9.09 -9.85
C THR A 213 -20.75 8.04 -8.80
N THR A 214 -21.74 7.65 -8.00
CA THR A 214 -21.58 6.62 -6.96
C THR A 214 -22.78 5.67 -6.89
N VAL A 215 -22.61 4.58 -6.13
CA VAL A 215 -23.71 3.67 -5.80
C VAL A 215 -24.47 4.23 -4.59
N THR A 216 -25.78 4.38 -4.73
CA THR A 216 -26.68 4.91 -3.68
C THR A 216 -27.60 3.85 -3.09
N GLY A 217 -27.65 2.66 -3.68
CA GLY A 217 -28.43 1.55 -3.14
C GLY A 217 -28.06 0.22 -3.78
N VAL A 218 -28.32 -0.85 -3.04
CA VAL A 218 -28.14 -2.24 -3.51
C VAL A 218 -29.39 -3.06 -3.20
N ARG A 219 -29.77 -3.95 -4.14
CA ARG A 219 -30.92 -4.85 -3.99
C ARG A 219 -30.56 -6.26 -4.43
N GLY A 220 -31.03 -7.23 -3.67
CA GLY A 220 -30.87 -8.64 -3.99
C GLY A 220 -31.40 -9.56 -2.91
N ASN A 221 -31.83 -10.74 -3.31
CA ASN A 221 -32.27 -11.80 -2.41
C ASN A 221 -31.30 -12.99 -2.51
N GLY A 222 -30.46 -13.16 -1.49
CA GLY A 222 -29.36 -14.14 -1.50
C GLY A 222 -28.16 -13.67 -2.33
N ARG A 223 -28.36 -13.23 -3.56
CA ARG A 223 -27.34 -12.65 -4.46
C ARG A 223 -27.76 -11.25 -4.93
N LEU A 224 -26.79 -10.41 -5.31
CA LEU A 224 -27.03 -9.10 -5.89
C LEU A 224 -27.81 -9.23 -7.21
N GLU A 225 -28.85 -8.42 -7.37
CA GLU A 225 -29.72 -8.37 -8.54
C GLU A 225 -29.62 -7.01 -9.26
N SER A 226 -29.41 -5.94 -8.48
CA SER A 226 -29.25 -4.61 -9.03
C SER A 226 -28.57 -3.66 -8.06
N VAL A 227 -27.99 -2.60 -8.63
CA VAL A 227 -27.51 -1.41 -7.92
C VAL A 227 -28.26 -0.18 -8.39
N GLU A 228 -28.49 0.75 -7.48
CA GLU A 228 -28.90 2.11 -7.80
C GLU A 228 -27.64 2.98 -7.84
N ILE A 229 -27.44 3.72 -8.93
CA ILE A 229 -26.37 4.71 -9.07
C ILE A 229 -26.94 6.12 -9.14
N SER A 230 -26.18 7.12 -8.69
CA SER A 230 -26.55 8.53 -8.81
C SER A 230 -25.33 9.38 -9.11
N ARG A 231 -25.52 10.47 -9.85
CA ARG A 231 -24.55 11.55 -9.91
C ARG A 231 -24.43 12.21 -8.54
N VAL A 232 -23.25 12.73 -8.23
CA VAL A 232 -22.99 13.51 -7.00
C VAL A 232 -22.53 14.92 -7.34
N ASP A 233 -22.83 15.84 -6.41
CA ASP A 233 -22.33 17.22 -6.46
C ASP A 233 -20.88 17.34 -5.93
N GLU A 234 -20.36 18.54 -5.82
CA GLU A 234 -19.03 18.85 -5.30
C GLU A 234 -18.80 18.44 -3.84
N ASN A 235 -19.89 18.27 -3.07
CA ASN A 235 -19.88 17.80 -1.68
C ASN A 235 -20.13 16.30 -1.58
N PHE A 236 -20.14 15.59 -2.72
CA PHE A 236 -20.44 14.16 -2.85
C PHE A 236 -21.86 13.76 -2.41
N VAL A 237 -22.81 14.72 -2.42
CA VAL A 237 -24.23 14.48 -2.13
C VAL A 237 -24.92 14.03 -3.42
N PRO A 238 -25.70 12.91 -3.37
CA PRO A 238 -26.45 12.44 -4.53
C PRO A 238 -27.43 13.48 -5.07
N ILE A 239 -27.39 13.75 -6.38
CA ILE A 239 -28.25 14.70 -7.08
C ILE A 239 -29.62 14.05 -7.30
N ALA A 240 -30.68 14.67 -6.77
CA ALA A 240 -32.06 14.20 -6.93
C ALA A 240 -32.46 14.12 -8.41
N GLY A 241 -33.14 13.04 -8.80
CA GLY A 241 -33.57 12.81 -10.18
C GLY A 241 -32.50 12.25 -11.12
N SER A 242 -31.26 12.05 -10.65
CA SER A 242 -30.19 11.42 -11.43
C SER A 242 -30.07 9.90 -11.22
N GLN A 243 -30.89 9.32 -10.37
CA GLN A 243 -30.86 7.91 -10.01
C GLN A 243 -31.16 7.03 -11.22
N LYS A 244 -30.37 5.93 -11.35
CA LYS A 244 -30.58 4.87 -12.34
C LYS A 244 -30.37 3.52 -11.68
N THR A 245 -31.28 2.59 -11.93
CA THR A 245 -31.11 1.20 -11.52
C THR A 245 -30.44 0.39 -12.63
N ILE A 246 -29.40 -0.35 -12.29
CA ILE A 246 -28.65 -1.20 -13.21
C ILE A 246 -28.70 -2.63 -12.67
N ALA A 247 -29.19 -3.57 -13.50
CA ALA A 247 -29.18 -4.99 -13.19
C ALA A 247 -27.76 -5.54 -13.30
N VAL A 248 -27.20 -6.07 -12.21
CA VAL A 248 -25.88 -6.68 -12.12
C VAL A 248 -25.88 -7.76 -11.04
N ASP A 249 -25.07 -8.80 -11.17
CA ASP A 249 -24.91 -9.86 -10.19
C ASP A 249 -23.60 -9.73 -9.37
N ALA A 250 -22.78 -8.69 -9.68
CA ALA A 250 -21.66 -8.29 -8.82
C ALA A 250 -21.44 -6.78 -8.77
N LEU A 251 -21.06 -6.32 -7.57
CA LEU A 251 -20.52 -4.99 -7.28
C LEU A 251 -19.08 -5.16 -6.78
N ILE A 252 -18.12 -4.74 -7.60
CA ILE A 252 -16.69 -4.83 -7.28
C ILE A 252 -16.25 -3.49 -6.66
N LEU A 253 -15.69 -3.56 -5.46
CA LEU A 253 -15.34 -2.36 -4.68
C LEU A 253 -13.84 -2.05 -4.83
N SER A 254 -13.52 -0.92 -5.43
CA SER A 254 -12.19 -0.32 -5.48
C SER A 254 -12.19 1.03 -4.75
N ALA A 255 -12.73 1.05 -3.51
CA ALA A 255 -13.00 2.26 -2.75
C ALA A 255 -11.83 2.72 -1.86
N GLY A 256 -10.61 2.38 -2.25
CA GLY A 256 -9.36 2.72 -1.58
C GLY A 256 -8.87 1.67 -0.59
N LEU A 257 -7.60 1.79 -0.24
CA LEU A 257 -6.89 0.94 0.70
C LEU A 257 -6.73 1.64 2.05
N LEU A 258 -6.61 0.85 3.11
CA LEU A 258 -6.30 1.31 4.46
C LEU A 258 -5.02 0.60 4.91
N PRO A 259 -3.97 1.32 5.35
CA PRO A 259 -2.82 0.72 5.99
C PRO A 259 -3.23 -0.23 7.11
N GLN A 260 -2.57 -1.39 7.20
CA GLN A 260 -2.86 -2.40 8.22
C GLN A 260 -2.01 -2.09 9.47
N VAL A 261 -2.60 -1.39 10.41
CA VAL A 261 -1.93 -0.85 11.61
C VAL A 261 -2.62 -1.21 12.91
N GLU A 262 -3.84 -1.77 12.87
CA GLU A 262 -4.73 -1.92 14.02
C GLU A 262 -4.13 -2.75 15.16
N GLU A 263 -3.23 -3.67 14.85
CA GLU A 263 -2.55 -4.49 15.87
C GLU A 263 -1.45 -3.75 16.64
N PHE A 264 -1.12 -2.49 16.21
CA PHE A 264 0.00 -1.71 16.73
C PHE A 264 -0.35 -0.24 17.03
N ASP A 265 -1.60 0.18 16.86
CA ASP A 265 -2.03 1.59 16.91
C ASP A 265 -1.94 2.21 18.30
N GLU A 266 -1.92 1.40 19.36
CA GLU A 266 -1.70 1.87 20.74
C GLU A 266 -0.21 2.12 21.07
N ASP A 267 0.71 1.52 20.30
CA ASP A 267 2.14 1.51 20.58
C ASP A 267 2.97 2.40 19.65
N LEU A 268 2.54 2.53 18.39
CA LEU A 268 3.26 3.25 17.33
C LEU A 268 2.49 4.48 16.89
N GLU A 269 3.21 5.56 16.57
CA GLU A 269 2.61 6.79 16.07
C GLU A 269 1.99 6.58 14.68
N ILE A 270 0.74 7.02 14.51
CA ILE A 270 -0.02 6.93 13.27
C ILE A 270 -0.19 8.32 12.67
N ASP A 271 0.13 8.46 11.38
CA ASP A 271 -0.10 9.68 10.63
C ASP A 271 -1.61 9.87 10.31
N ALA A 272 -2.15 11.01 10.70
CA ALA A 272 -3.59 11.28 10.56
C ALA A 272 -4.07 11.33 9.10
N VAL A 273 -3.20 11.62 8.13
CA VAL A 273 -3.53 11.74 6.71
C VAL A 273 -3.25 10.43 5.97
N ASN A 274 -2.03 9.89 6.09
CA ASN A 274 -1.64 8.63 5.48
C ASN A 274 -2.37 7.44 6.11
N ARG A 275 -2.77 7.57 7.39
CA ARG A 275 -3.34 6.52 8.24
C ARG A 275 -2.42 5.31 8.44
N GLY A 276 -1.13 5.47 8.17
CA GLY A 276 -0.09 4.49 8.38
C GLY A 276 0.91 4.96 9.43
N PHE A 277 1.89 4.14 9.70
CA PHE A 277 2.91 4.45 10.70
C PHE A 277 3.73 5.69 10.31
N VAL A 278 4.02 6.53 11.30
CA VAL A 278 5.02 7.59 11.14
C VAL A 278 6.40 6.95 11.21
N VAL A 279 7.21 7.18 10.18
CA VAL A 279 8.58 6.65 10.08
C VAL A 279 9.57 7.74 9.67
N SER A 280 10.84 7.51 9.97
CA SER A 280 11.96 8.29 9.46
C SER A 280 12.38 7.82 8.06
N ASN A 281 13.35 8.51 7.45
CA ASN A 281 14.00 8.09 6.19
C ASN A 281 14.87 6.83 6.34
N THR A 282 15.07 6.32 7.56
CA THR A 282 15.61 4.99 7.85
C THR A 282 14.51 3.93 8.02
N CYS A 283 13.24 4.30 7.83
CA CYS A 283 12.05 3.50 8.11
C CYS A 283 11.86 3.15 9.61
N GLU A 284 12.61 3.76 10.53
CA GLU A 284 12.40 3.56 11.96
C GLU A 284 11.18 4.33 12.44
N SER A 285 10.36 3.69 13.25
CA SER A 285 9.11 4.22 13.84
C SER A 285 9.37 5.14 15.03
N SER A 286 8.29 5.48 15.75
CA SER A 286 8.37 6.20 17.03
C SER A 286 9.00 5.39 18.18
N VAL A 287 9.19 4.07 18.00
CA VAL A 287 9.80 3.16 18.98
C VAL A 287 11.14 2.65 18.47
N GLU A 288 12.18 2.84 19.26
CA GLU A 288 13.55 2.47 18.94
C GLU A 288 13.71 0.98 18.60
N GLY A 289 14.37 0.70 17.45
CA GLY A 289 14.57 -0.64 16.91
C GLY A 289 13.32 -1.32 16.40
N VAL A 290 12.26 -0.53 16.19
CA VAL A 290 11.03 -0.95 15.51
C VAL A 290 10.90 -0.16 14.22
N PHE A 291 10.85 -0.86 13.08
CA PHE A 291 10.79 -0.31 11.75
C PHE A 291 9.46 -0.65 11.09
N ALA A 292 9.03 0.16 10.11
CA ALA A 292 7.86 -0.14 9.31
C ALA A 292 8.11 0.23 7.85
N ALA A 293 7.64 -0.60 6.91
CA ALA A 293 7.85 -0.37 5.49
C ALA A 293 6.69 -0.86 4.62
N GLY A 294 6.46 -0.18 3.51
CA GLY A 294 5.41 -0.51 2.54
C GLY A 294 4.06 0.10 2.88
N ASN A 295 2.98 -0.56 2.44
CA ASN A 295 1.64 0.01 2.47
C ASN A 295 1.03 0.19 3.87
N ASN A 296 1.67 -0.29 4.92
CA ASN A 296 1.32 0.04 6.30
C ASN A 296 1.89 1.40 6.78
N VAL A 297 2.80 2.02 6.01
CA VAL A 297 3.27 3.40 6.21
C VAL A 297 2.44 4.37 5.40
N ALA A 298 2.29 4.10 4.11
CA ALA A 298 1.40 4.82 3.20
C ALA A 298 1.06 3.91 2.02
N VAL A 299 -0.08 4.11 1.39
CA VAL A 299 -0.44 3.35 0.18
C VAL A 299 0.38 3.90 -0.99
N PHE A 300 1.43 3.17 -1.39
CA PHE A 300 2.26 3.51 -2.55
C PHE A 300 1.58 3.11 -3.86
N ASP A 301 1.88 3.83 -4.94
CA ASP A 301 1.40 3.55 -6.30
C ASP A 301 2.25 2.50 -7.03
N LEU A 302 3.53 2.37 -6.68
CA LEU A 302 4.45 1.40 -7.29
C LEU A 302 5.01 0.43 -6.25
N VAL A 303 4.99 -0.86 -6.57
CA VAL A 303 5.63 -1.90 -5.74
C VAL A 303 7.14 -1.69 -5.62
N ASP A 304 7.74 -1.07 -6.62
CA ASP A 304 9.16 -0.71 -6.63
C ASP A 304 9.53 0.20 -5.45
N TYR A 305 8.66 1.15 -5.10
CA TYR A 305 8.81 1.99 -3.92
C TYR A 305 8.63 1.19 -2.63
N VAL A 306 7.64 0.30 -2.61
CA VAL A 306 7.39 -0.61 -1.47
C VAL A 306 8.60 -1.49 -1.18
N ALA A 307 9.21 -2.07 -2.23
CA ALA A 307 10.42 -2.89 -2.10
C ALA A 307 11.65 -2.06 -1.69
N ALA A 308 11.80 -0.84 -2.23
CA ALA A 308 12.88 0.06 -1.86
C ALA A 308 12.82 0.48 -0.38
N GLU A 309 11.61 0.79 0.13
CA GLU A 309 11.40 1.07 1.55
C GLU A 309 11.69 -0.16 2.42
N GLY A 310 11.24 -1.35 1.99
CA GLY A 310 11.58 -2.61 2.65
C GLY A 310 13.09 -2.85 2.73
N TRP A 311 13.81 -2.56 1.64
CA TRP A 311 15.26 -2.67 1.58
C TRP A 311 15.96 -1.75 2.60
N ILE A 312 15.52 -0.49 2.68
CA ILE A 312 16.03 0.48 3.66
C ILE A 312 15.76 -0.01 5.09
N ALA A 313 14.51 -0.39 5.37
CA ALA A 313 14.10 -0.89 6.70
C ALA A 313 14.95 -2.09 7.14
N GLY A 314 15.18 -3.05 6.24
CA GLY A 314 15.96 -4.26 6.51
C GLY A 314 17.41 -3.96 6.87
N ARG A 315 18.05 -3.09 6.09
CA ARG A 315 19.42 -2.67 6.37
C ARG A 315 19.54 -1.99 7.74
N HIS A 316 18.65 -1.04 8.04
CA HIS A 316 18.71 -0.31 9.31
C HIS A 316 18.33 -1.19 10.52
N ALA A 317 17.36 -2.10 10.36
CA ALA A 317 17.04 -3.09 11.38
C ALA A 317 18.23 -4.01 11.68
N ALA A 318 18.98 -4.44 10.67
CA ALA A 318 20.19 -5.22 10.84
C ALA A 318 21.28 -4.43 11.56
N LEU A 319 21.57 -3.20 11.14
CA LEU A 319 22.56 -2.33 11.80
C LEU A 319 22.20 -2.08 13.26
N PHE A 320 20.92 -1.84 13.54
CA PHE A 320 20.43 -1.72 14.91
C PHE A 320 20.69 -2.99 15.73
N SER A 321 20.37 -4.16 15.18
CA SER A 321 20.56 -5.46 15.85
C SER A 321 22.02 -5.77 16.18
N LEU A 322 22.95 -5.19 15.41
CA LEU A 322 24.40 -5.29 15.58
C LEU A 322 24.97 -4.22 16.52
N GLY A 323 24.14 -3.30 17.04
CA GLY A 323 24.62 -2.16 17.83
C GLY A 323 25.41 -1.13 17.02
N LYS A 324 25.21 -1.09 15.70
CA LYS A 324 25.87 -0.19 14.74
C LYS A 324 24.94 0.93 14.26
N ASN A 325 23.81 1.13 14.94
CA ASN A 325 22.85 2.16 14.58
C ASN A 325 23.47 3.55 14.78
N THR A 326 23.45 4.35 13.70
CA THR A 326 23.92 5.73 13.69
C THR A 326 22.71 6.67 13.58
N SER A 327 21.70 6.49 14.43
CA SER A 327 20.58 7.45 14.44
C SER A 327 21.08 8.84 14.82
N GLY A 328 20.83 9.81 13.95
CA GLY A 328 21.17 11.21 14.15
C GLY A 328 20.05 11.99 14.86
N ASP A 329 20.19 13.30 14.84
CA ASP A 329 19.10 14.20 15.22
C ASP A 329 17.90 14.01 14.29
N ARG A 330 16.68 14.08 14.84
CA ARG A 330 15.45 13.83 14.12
C ARG A 330 14.62 15.10 13.99
N VAL A 331 14.21 15.40 12.76
CA VAL A 331 13.48 16.60 12.42
C VAL A 331 12.12 16.23 11.81
N PRO A 332 10.99 16.74 12.32
CA PRO A 332 9.66 16.45 11.78
C PRO A 332 9.46 17.06 10.39
N VAL A 333 8.67 16.36 9.55
CA VAL A 333 8.30 16.80 8.20
C VAL A 333 6.83 17.21 8.18
N PHE A 334 6.56 18.42 7.69
CA PHE A 334 5.23 18.99 7.64
C PHE A 334 4.69 19.11 6.21
N ARG A 335 3.40 18.84 6.07
CA ARG A 335 2.66 19.05 4.82
C ARG A 335 2.24 20.51 4.71
N GLY A 336 2.67 21.17 3.65
CA GLY A 336 2.19 22.48 3.25
C GLY A 336 1.09 22.39 2.17
N GLN A 337 1.01 23.41 1.34
CA GLN A 337 -0.02 23.56 0.31
C GLN A 337 0.01 22.38 -0.67
N ASN A 338 -1.15 21.89 -1.09
CA ASN A 338 -1.38 20.82 -2.08
C ASN A 338 -0.75 19.44 -1.77
N VAL A 339 -0.08 19.26 -0.64
CA VAL A 339 0.47 17.97 -0.26
C VAL A 339 -0.60 17.11 0.40
N GLY A 340 -0.91 15.98 -0.20
CA GLY A 340 -1.80 14.94 0.35
C GLY A 340 -1.00 13.94 1.18
N VAL A 341 -0.52 12.86 0.57
CA VAL A 341 0.37 11.89 1.22
C VAL A 341 1.81 12.42 1.23
N LEU A 342 2.51 12.19 2.32
CA LEU A 342 3.91 12.55 2.50
C LEU A 342 4.62 11.50 3.34
N VAL A 343 5.72 10.95 2.84
CA VAL A 343 6.58 9.96 3.51
C VAL A 343 8.03 10.32 3.22
N PRO A 344 8.93 10.24 4.19
CA PRO A 344 8.74 9.95 5.61
C PRO A 344 8.14 11.15 6.37
N GLY A 345 7.64 10.90 7.59
CA GLY A 345 7.17 11.93 8.52
C GLY A 345 8.28 12.56 9.37
N ILE A 346 9.45 11.95 9.39
CA ILE A 346 10.62 12.38 10.18
C ILE A 346 11.86 12.28 9.30
N VAL A 347 12.78 13.24 9.40
CA VAL A 347 14.12 13.19 8.80
C VAL A 347 15.11 12.79 9.88
N ASP A 348 15.84 11.69 9.67
CA ASP A 348 17.07 11.37 10.36
C ASP A 348 18.24 11.99 9.59
N MET A 349 19.06 12.78 10.25
CA MET A 349 20.09 13.61 9.63
C MET A 349 21.31 12.83 9.12
N GLU A 350 21.48 11.58 9.53
CA GLU A 350 22.63 10.73 9.16
C GLU A 350 22.41 9.95 7.85
N GLU A 351 21.19 9.97 7.28
CA GLU A 351 20.87 9.25 6.05
C GLU A 351 20.29 10.17 4.98
N HIS A 352 20.41 9.76 3.70
CA HIS A 352 19.79 10.45 2.58
C HIS A 352 18.27 10.45 2.74
N LEU A 353 17.64 11.60 2.47
CA LEU A 353 16.20 11.74 2.52
C LEU A 353 15.59 11.40 1.15
N ARG A 354 14.70 10.40 1.12
CA ARG A 354 13.85 10.10 -0.02
C ARG A 354 12.42 10.45 0.33
N LEU A 355 11.87 11.47 -0.32
CA LEU A 355 10.49 11.90 -0.14
C LEU A 355 9.59 11.28 -1.20
N TYR A 356 8.43 10.81 -0.76
CA TYR A 356 7.29 10.42 -1.60
C TYR A 356 6.14 11.35 -1.33
N ILE A 357 5.68 12.05 -2.35
CA ILE A 357 4.72 13.15 -2.25
C ILE A 357 3.55 12.86 -3.18
N ARG A 358 2.34 12.83 -2.66
CA ARG A 358 1.12 12.71 -3.46
C ARG A 358 0.32 14.01 -3.39
N LEU A 359 -0.13 14.49 -4.56
CA LEU A 359 -0.94 15.70 -4.67
C LEU A 359 -2.36 15.48 -4.11
N ARG A 360 -3.00 16.56 -3.65
CA ARG A 360 -4.42 16.53 -3.26
C ARG A 360 -5.36 16.58 -4.46
N LYS A 361 -4.95 17.23 -5.55
CA LYS A 361 -5.72 17.38 -6.79
C LYS A 361 -4.79 17.42 -8.00
N PRO A 362 -5.30 17.10 -9.21
CA PRO A 362 -4.52 17.21 -10.44
C PRO A 362 -3.98 18.62 -10.68
N MET A 363 -2.78 18.71 -11.22
CA MET A 363 -2.12 19.96 -11.61
C MET A 363 -1.43 19.78 -12.96
N GLU A 364 -1.64 20.72 -13.90
CA GLU A 364 -0.95 20.70 -15.21
C GLU A 364 0.53 21.08 -15.08
N ARG A 365 0.86 21.96 -14.14
CA ARG A 365 2.24 22.36 -13.82
C ARG A 365 2.35 22.64 -12.35
N GLY A 366 3.51 22.37 -11.76
CA GLY A 366 3.76 22.68 -10.37
C GLY A 366 5.23 22.58 -10.01
N THR A 367 5.52 22.99 -8.80
CA THR A 367 6.86 22.92 -8.21
C THR A 367 6.74 22.37 -6.80
N VAL A 368 7.43 21.26 -6.53
CA VAL A 368 7.65 20.80 -5.16
C VAL A 368 8.73 21.69 -4.55
N VAL A 369 8.43 22.27 -3.41
CA VAL A 369 9.34 23.17 -2.68
C VAL A 369 9.65 22.57 -1.31
N LEU A 370 10.93 22.43 -1.00
CA LEU A 370 11.45 22.12 0.33
C LEU A 370 11.93 23.43 0.95
N ARG A 371 11.06 24.05 1.74
CA ARG A 371 11.19 25.46 2.14
C ARG A 371 12.50 25.74 2.87
N GLU A 372 12.81 24.97 3.91
CA GLU A 372 13.97 25.19 4.79
C GLU A 372 15.30 24.80 4.12
N LEU A 373 15.24 24.00 3.06
CA LEU A 373 16.40 23.58 2.29
C LEU A 373 16.63 24.47 1.04
N ALA A 374 15.73 25.42 0.74
CA ALA A 374 15.73 26.23 -0.49
C ALA A 374 15.87 25.36 -1.75
N MET A 375 15.26 24.18 -1.77
CA MET A 375 15.28 23.23 -2.88
C MET A 375 13.92 23.14 -3.56
N GLU A 376 13.94 22.98 -4.87
CA GLU A 376 12.72 22.82 -5.66
C GLU A 376 12.86 21.75 -6.75
N LYS A 377 11.72 21.12 -7.11
CA LYS A 377 11.60 20.22 -8.24
C LYS A 377 10.36 20.57 -9.04
N LYS A 378 10.52 20.96 -10.30
CA LYS A 378 9.44 21.28 -11.23
C LYS A 378 8.88 20.00 -11.86
N PHE A 379 7.60 20.00 -12.15
CA PHE A 379 6.92 18.98 -12.94
C PHE A 379 5.92 19.62 -13.91
N THR A 380 5.66 18.95 -15.04
CA THR A 380 4.77 19.43 -16.10
C THR A 380 3.37 18.82 -16.03
N PHE A 381 3.19 17.77 -15.25
CA PHE A 381 1.91 17.11 -15.00
C PHE A 381 2.00 16.34 -13.70
N GLY A 382 0.96 16.42 -12.87
CA GLY A 382 0.88 15.68 -11.63
C GLY A 382 -0.58 15.34 -11.28
N VAL A 383 -0.80 14.11 -10.85
CA VAL A 383 -2.12 13.59 -10.47
C VAL A 383 -2.05 12.92 -9.10
N PRO A 384 -3.17 12.86 -8.36
CA PRO A 384 -3.20 12.20 -7.05
C PRO A 384 -2.92 10.69 -7.09
N SER A 385 -3.00 10.05 -8.25
CA SER A 385 -2.67 8.63 -8.42
C SER A 385 -1.16 8.35 -8.47
N GLU A 386 -0.33 9.36 -8.80
CA GLU A 386 1.11 9.20 -8.96
C GLU A 386 1.89 9.94 -7.87
N MET A 387 2.86 9.26 -7.26
CA MET A 387 3.75 9.89 -6.30
C MET A 387 4.92 10.59 -6.99
N ILE A 388 5.18 11.81 -6.58
CA ILE A 388 6.38 12.56 -6.95
C ILE A 388 7.48 12.16 -5.95
N GLN A 389 8.56 11.57 -6.47
CA GLN A 389 9.73 11.24 -5.66
C GLN A 389 10.76 12.38 -5.72
N MET A 390 11.35 12.72 -4.56
CA MET A 390 12.46 13.64 -4.47
C MET A 390 13.53 13.09 -3.51
N VAL A 391 14.80 13.09 -3.96
CA VAL A 391 15.92 12.61 -3.15
C VAL A 391 16.81 13.79 -2.78
N VAL A 392 17.15 13.87 -1.50
CA VAL A 392 18.05 14.90 -0.95
C VAL A 392 19.21 14.19 -0.25
N ASN A 393 20.42 14.51 -0.66
CA ASN A 393 21.63 13.98 -0.04
C ASN A 393 21.76 14.52 1.39
N LYS A 394 22.28 13.71 2.31
CA LYS A 394 22.38 14.05 3.73
C LYS A 394 23.17 15.35 3.99
N GLU A 395 24.20 15.64 3.19
CA GLU A 395 25.00 16.85 3.33
C GLU A 395 24.18 18.14 3.12
N LYS A 396 23.05 18.05 2.40
CA LYS A 396 22.12 19.15 2.17
C LYS A 396 21.05 19.29 3.24
N LEU A 397 20.98 18.39 4.20
CA LEU A 397 20.02 18.42 5.30
C LEU A 397 20.45 19.36 6.44
N LEU A 398 21.71 19.75 6.51
CA LEU A 398 22.27 20.57 7.60
C LEU A 398 21.41 21.79 8.01
N PRO A 399 20.77 22.55 7.07
CA PRO A 399 19.92 23.67 7.48
C PRO A 399 18.71 23.27 8.35
N LEU A 400 18.33 21.98 8.37
CA LEU A 400 17.25 21.50 9.21
C LEU A 400 17.60 21.50 10.69
N MET A 401 18.87 21.46 11.04
CA MET A 401 19.33 21.56 12.43
C MET A 401 18.95 22.91 13.07
N ASP A 402 19.05 23.98 12.28
CA ASP A 402 18.71 25.33 12.75
C ASP A 402 17.21 25.58 12.73
N SER A 403 16.50 25.06 11.70
CA SER A 403 15.06 25.27 11.53
C SER A 403 14.20 24.38 12.41
N GLY A 404 14.71 23.22 12.84
CA GLY A 404 14.00 22.20 13.61
C GLY A 404 12.80 21.58 12.89
N ARG A 405 12.64 21.78 11.57
CA ARG A 405 11.53 21.24 10.77
C ARG A 405 11.86 21.24 9.27
N LEU A 406 11.14 20.41 8.52
CA LEU A 406 11.09 20.47 7.07
C LEU A 406 9.64 20.66 6.62
N THR A 407 9.36 21.68 5.81
CA THR A 407 8.05 21.91 5.20
C THR A 407 8.10 21.61 3.72
N VAL A 408 7.22 20.72 3.27
CA VAL A 408 7.06 20.29 1.87
C VAL A 408 5.79 20.91 1.31
N GLU A 409 5.91 21.67 0.23
CA GLU A 409 4.78 22.35 -0.44
C GLU A 409 4.76 22.03 -1.92
N VAL A 410 3.59 22.16 -2.54
CA VAL A 410 3.44 22.10 -4.00
C VAL A 410 2.71 23.37 -4.47
N LEU A 411 3.42 24.17 -5.23
CA LEU A 411 2.99 25.50 -5.71
C LEU A 411 2.74 25.48 -7.23
#